data_4b5126a71970269a8b4e91dde3f0030d
#
_entry.id   4b5126a71970269a8b4e91dde3f0030d
#
_cell.length_a   1.000
_cell.length_b   1.000
_cell.length_c   1.000
_cell.angle_alpha   90.00
_cell.angle_beta   90.00
_cell.angle_gamma   90.00
#
_symmetry.space_group_name_H-M   'P 1'
#
loop_
_entity.id
_entity.type
_entity.pdbx_description
1 polymer ?
#
loop_
_entity_poly.entity_id
_entity_poly.type
_entity_poly.pdbx_seq_one_letter_code
_entity_poly.pdbx_strand_id
1 'polypeptide(L)'
;MKFAHVYMGTSTEGREEYSCTIINNRGDDVGHCKYYRPNVYDEVVIIEFINIRYEHRRRGHGTAMVKELQSRYELKWDYRFSETGRKWYDGLIKKQVISV
;
A
#
# COMPACT_ATOMS: atom_id res chain seq x y z
N MET A 1 -16.35 -1.60 0.43
CA MET A 1 -14.91 -1.82 0.65
C MET A 1 -14.44 -0.92 1.78
N LYS A 2 -13.71 -1.48 2.74
CA LYS A 2 -13.15 -0.75 3.88
C LYS A 2 -11.64 -0.90 3.90
N PHE A 3 -10.95 0.10 4.44
CA PHE A 3 -9.51 0.08 4.65
C PHE A 3 -9.24 0.22 6.14
N ALA A 4 -8.67 -0.82 6.74
CA ALA A 4 -8.36 -0.85 8.17
C ALA A 4 -6.87 -0.55 8.35
N HIS A 5 -6.55 0.66 8.82
CA HIS A 5 -5.18 1.09 9.11
C HIS A 5 -4.85 0.78 10.56
N VAL A 6 -3.70 0.15 10.79
CA VAL A 6 -3.23 -0.24 12.12
C VAL A 6 -1.80 0.24 12.32
N TYR A 7 -1.58 0.97 13.41
CA TYR A 7 -0.25 1.33 13.84
C TYR A 7 0.43 0.11 14.48
N MET A 8 1.61 -0.26 13.95
CA MET A 8 2.33 -1.47 14.35
C MET A 8 3.47 -1.20 15.34
N GLY A 9 3.72 0.05 15.69
CA GLY A 9 4.78 0.44 16.59
C GLY A 9 5.87 1.27 15.91
N THR A 10 6.82 1.70 16.72
CA THR A 10 7.95 2.49 16.26
C THR A 10 9.21 1.62 16.32
N SER A 11 9.95 1.55 15.20
CA SER A 11 11.20 0.80 15.16
C SER A 11 12.29 1.49 15.96
N THR A 12 13.39 0.76 16.23
CA THR A 12 14.58 1.32 16.88
C THR A 12 15.22 2.46 16.08
N GLU A 13 14.92 2.52 14.77
CA GLU A 13 15.39 3.58 13.87
C GLU A 13 14.45 4.80 13.87
N GLY A 14 13.41 4.78 14.66
CA GLY A 14 12.46 5.91 14.78
C GLY A 14 11.39 5.95 13.69
N ARG A 15 11.22 4.88 12.88
CA ARG A 15 10.15 4.83 11.90
C ARG A 15 8.87 4.34 12.51
N GLU A 16 7.77 5.01 12.20
CA GLU A 16 6.43 4.53 12.56
C GLU A 16 5.96 3.53 11.52
N GLU A 17 5.66 2.31 11.94
CA GLU A 17 5.24 1.22 11.05
C GLU A 17 3.74 1.01 11.11
N TYR A 18 3.13 0.80 9.94
CA TYR A 18 1.69 0.63 9.76
C TYR A 18 1.38 -0.52 8.85
N SER A 19 0.18 -1.08 9.04
CA SER A 19 -0.44 -1.97 8.06
C SER A 19 -1.80 -1.42 7.67
N CYS A 20 -2.24 -1.77 6.47
CA CYS A 20 -3.60 -1.46 6.02
C CYS A 20 -4.17 -2.71 5.37
N THR A 21 -5.36 -3.11 5.81
CA THR A 21 -6.06 -4.27 5.27
C THR A 21 -7.26 -3.81 4.47
N ILE A 22 -7.46 -4.40 3.29
CA ILE A 22 -8.67 -4.18 2.49
C ILE A 22 -9.69 -5.22 2.90
N ILE A 23 -10.89 -4.76 3.24
CA ILE A 23 -12.01 -5.62 3.59
C ILE A 23 -13.13 -5.36 2.56
N ASN A 24 -13.59 -6.41 1.88
CA ASN A 24 -14.63 -6.28 0.88
C ASN A 24 -16.02 -6.10 1.50
N ASN A 25 -17.04 -5.96 0.67
CA ASN A 25 -18.41 -5.76 1.15
C ASN A 25 -18.99 -6.95 1.89
N ARG A 26 -18.38 -8.13 1.77
CA ARG A 26 -18.77 -9.35 2.52
C ARG A 26 -18.07 -9.46 3.87
N GLY A 27 -17.14 -8.54 4.17
CA GLY A 27 -16.33 -8.61 5.39
C GLY A 27 -15.07 -9.48 5.27
N ASP A 28 -14.72 -9.92 4.06
CA ASP A 28 -13.51 -10.73 3.84
C ASP A 28 -12.27 -9.86 3.71
N ASP A 29 -11.17 -10.31 4.31
CA ASP A 29 -9.84 -9.75 4.09
C ASP A 29 -9.36 -10.17 2.70
N VAL A 30 -9.22 -9.23 1.78
CA VAL A 30 -8.81 -9.50 0.41
C VAL A 30 -7.37 -9.10 0.12
N GLY A 31 -6.73 -8.38 1.02
CA GLY A 31 -5.34 -7.99 0.84
C GLY A 31 -4.85 -7.04 1.91
N HIS A 32 -3.56 -6.83 1.94
CA HIS A 32 -2.95 -5.91 2.90
C HIS A 32 -1.71 -5.24 2.32
N CYS A 33 -1.35 -4.14 2.96
CA CYS A 33 -0.18 -3.33 2.65
C CYS A 33 0.60 -3.08 3.92
N LYS A 34 1.91 -3.09 3.83
CA LYS A 34 2.77 -2.61 4.90
C LYS A 34 3.49 -1.36 4.42
N TYR A 35 3.44 -0.32 5.22
CA TYR A 35 4.11 0.93 4.94
C TYR A 35 4.65 1.55 6.23
N TYR A 36 5.59 2.48 6.09
CA TYR A 36 6.14 3.16 7.25
C TYR A 36 6.36 4.64 6.97
N ARG A 37 6.32 5.42 8.03
CA ARG A 37 6.62 6.85 8.02
C ARG A 37 8.02 7.04 8.59
N PRO A 38 9.02 7.41 7.77
CA PRO A 38 10.40 7.58 8.26
C PRO A 38 10.57 8.81 9.14
N ASN A 39 9.74 9.83 8.95
CA ASN A 39 9.79 11.07 9.72
C ASN A 39 8.36 11.45 10.13
N VAL A 40 8.11 11.47 11.44
CA VAL A 40 6.76 11.75 11.99
C VAL A 40 6.25 13.17 11.68
N TYR A 41 7.14 14.08 11.29
CA TYR A 41 6.76 15.45 10.93
C TYR A 41 6.39 15.61 9.46
N ASP A 42 6.57 14.58 8.65
CA ASP A 42 6.25 14.59 7.21
C ASP A 42 5.03 13.74 6.91
N GLU A 43 4.33 14.14 5.84
CA GLU A 43 3.19 13.36 5.31
C GLU A 43 3.65 12.30 4.30
N VAL A 44 4.94 11.95 4.28
CA VAL A 44 5.54 10.97 3.38
C VAL A 44 5.56 9.60 4.03
N VAL A 45 5.08 8.59 3.32
CA VAL A 45 5.21 7.18 3.71
C VAL A 45 5.89 6.39 2.61
N ILE A 46 6.57 5.32 3.01
CA ILE A 46 7.24 4.39 2.10
C ILE A 46 6.47 3.08 2.12
N ILE A 47 6.01 2.64 0.95
CA ILE A 47 5.32 1.37 0.81
C ILE A 47 6.36 0.25 0.72
N GLU A 48 6.31 -0.69 1.67
CA GLU A 48 7.19 -1.87 1.66
C GLU A 48 6.65 -2.95 0.75
N PHE A 49 5.35 -3.27 0.86
CA PHE A 49 4.70 -4.21 -0.03
C PHE A 49 3.19 -4.03 -0.03
N ILE A 50 2.57 -4.49 -1.10
CA ILE A 50 1.13 -4.67 -1.21
C ILE A 50 0.89 -6.10 -1.68
N ASN A 51 0.08 -6.84 -0.94
CA ASN A 51 -0.24 -8.23 -1.24
C ASN A 51 -1.75 -8.42 -1.30
N ILE A 52 -2.24 -8.77 -2.47
CA ILE A 52 -3.66 -9.10 -2.68
C ILE A 52 -3.77 -10.62 -2.74
N ARG A 53 -4.72 -11.19 -1.98
CA ARG A 53 -4.96 -12.63 -1.99
C ARG A 53 -5.23 -13.09 -3.40
N TYR A 54 -4.68 -14.23 -3.79
CA TYR A 54 -4.68 -14.74 -5.16
C TYR A 54 -6.09 -14.74 -5.77
N GLU A 55 -7.10 -15.22 -5.03
CA GLU A 55 -8.48 -15.32 -5.49
C GLU A 55 -9.18 -13.98 -5.67
N HIS A 56 -8.58 -12.90 -5.19
CA HIS A 56 -9.11 -11.54 -5.31
C HIS A 56 -8.30 -10.66 -6.24
N ARG A 57 -7.31 -11.20 -6.92
CA ARG A 57 -6.47 -10.44 -7.85
C ARG A 57 -7.21 -10.04 -9.11
N ARG A 58 -6.70 -9.02 -9.82
CA ARG A 58 -7.25 -8.47 -11.07
C ARG A 58 -8.65 -7.88 -10.92
N ARG A 59 -8.99 -7.44 -9.72
CA ARG A 59 -10.27 -6.77 -9.42
C ARG A 59 -10.09 -5.32 -9.00
N GLY A 60 -8.87 -4.75 -9.16
CA GLY A 60 -8.59 -3.37 -8.83
C GLY A 60 -8.31 -3.11 -7.34
N HIS A 61 -8.16 -4.12 -6.50
CA HIS A 61 -7.92 -3.92 -5.06
C HIS A 61 -6.57 -3.26 -4.78
N GLY A 62 -5.51 -3.66 -5.49
CA GLY A 62 -4.20 -3.03 -5.34
C GLY A 62 -4.22 -1.56 -5.71
N THR A 63 -4.89 -1.21 -6.82
CA THR A 63 -5.07 0.17 -7.25
C THR A 63 -5.89 0.96 -6.22
N ALA A 64 -6.95 0.36 -5.67
CA ALA A 64 -7.75 0.99 -4.63
C ALA A 64 -6.93 1.27 -3.37
N MET A 65 -6.04 0.34 -2.99
CA MET A 65 -5.13 0.54 -1.86
C MET A 65 -4.20 1.74 -2.09
N VAL A 66 -3.62 1.84 -3.28
CA VAL A 66 -2.73 2.97 -3.63
C VAL A 66 -3.50 4.29 -3.53
N LYS A 67 -4.71 4.34 -4.09
CA LYS A 67 -5.54 5.55 -4.03
C LYS A 67 -5.92 5.92 -2.60
N GLU A 68 -6.20 4.93 -1.75
CA GLU A 68 -6.49 5.17 -0.34
C GLU A 68 -5.29 5.81 0.35
N LEU A 69 -4.10 5.28 0.14
CA LEU A 69 -2.88 5.83 0.73
C LEU A 69 -2.56 7.22 0.17
N GLN A 70 -2.74 7.44 -1.13
CA GLN A 70 -2.55 8.76 -1.75
C GLN A 70 -3.49 9.81 -1.20
N SER A 71 -4.69 9.42 -0.74
CA SER A 71 -5.62 10.36 -0.13
C SER A 71 -5.14 10.88 1.22
N ARG A 72 -4.17 10.23 1.83
CA ARG A 72 -3.65 10.53 3.17
C ARG A 72 -2.21 11.02 3.17
N TYR A 73 -1.38 10.53 2.23
CA TYR A 73 0.07 10.68 2.27
C TYR A 73 0.66 10.92 0.90
N GLU A 74 1.87 11.47 0.88
CA GLU A 74 2.74 11.40 -0.28
C GLU A 74 3.43 10.03 -0.26
N LEU A 75 3.37 9.29 -1.37
CA LEU A 75 3.88 7.93 -1.43
C LEU A 75 5.25 7.88 -2.04
N LYS A 76 6.13 7.09 -1.41
CA LYS A 76 7.38 6.61 -1.98
C LYS A 76 7.35 5.08 -1.92
N TRP A 77 8.18 4.45 -2.73
CA TRP A 77 8.16 3.01 -2.88
C TRP A 77 9.52 2.42 -2.53
N ASP A 78 9.48 1.26 -1.85
CA ASP A 78 10.64 0.40 -1.73
C ASP A 78 10.72 -0.40 -3.03
N TYR A 79 11.74 -0.14 -3.86
CA TYR A 79 11.83 -0.68 -5.23
C TYR A 79 12.29 -2.14 -5.29
N ARG A 80 12.18 -2.90 -4.21
CA ARG A 80 12.48 -4.33 -4.19
C ARG A 80 11.27 -5.14 -4.64
N PHE A 81 10.87 -4.95 -5.91
CA PHE A 81 9.73 -5.63 -6.48
C PHE A 81 10.08 -7.05 -6.94
N SER A 82 9.14 -7.98 -6.76
CA SER A 82 9.12 -9.21 -7.56
C SER A 82 8.82 -8.85 -9.03
N GLU A 83 9.06 -9.79 -9.94
CA GLU A 83 8.75 -9.57 -11.36
C GLU A 83 7.29 -9.20 -11.57
N THR A 84 6.36 -9.94 -10.94
CA THR A 84 4.92 -9.66 -11.01
C THR A 84 4.59 -8.30 -10.40
N GLY A 85 5.19 -7.98 -9.26
CA GLY A 85 4.98 -6.68 -8.60
C GLY A 85 5.47 -5.53 -9.47
N ARG A 86 6.59 -5.70 -10.17
CA ARG A 86 7.12 -4.67 -11.08
C ARG A 86 6.18 -4.40 -12.25
N LYS A 87 5.63 -5.45 -12.85
CA LYS A 87 4.66 -5.29 -13.94
C LYS A 87 3.42 -4.53 -13.48
N TRP A 88 2.92 -4.84 -12.31
CA TRP A 88 1.77 -4.14 -11.72
C TRP A 88 2.10 -2.66 -11.47
N TYR A 89 3.25 -2.37 -10.89
CA TYR A 89 3.72 -1.01 -10.64
C TYR A 89 3.83 -0.21 -11.95
N ASP A 90 4.44 -0.79 -12.98
CA ASP A 90 4.55 -0.16 -14.29
C ASP A 90 3.17 0.12 -14.90
N GLY A 91 2.20 -0.76 -14.67
CA GLY A 91 0.81 -0.56 -15.07
C GLY A 91 0.16 0.64 -14.39
N LEU A 92 0.45 0.88 -13.10
CA LEU A 92 -0.04 2.06 -12.38
C LEU A 92 0.50 3.35 -12.99
N ILE A 93 1.76 3.35 -13.41
CA ILE A 93 2.37 4.49 -14.09
C ILE A 93 1.67 4.74 -15.43
N LYS A 94 1.47 3.70 -16.24
CA LYS A 94 0.78 3.80 -17.53
C LYS A 94 -0.64 4.33 -17.40
N LYS A 95 -1.35 3.95 -16.34
CA LYS A 95 -2.71 4.40 -16.06
C LYS A 95 -2.75 5.76 -15.38
N GLN A 96 -1.60 6.37 -15.15
CA GLN A 96 -1.47 7.66 -14.47
C GLN A 96 -2.03 7.65 -13.04
N VAL A 97 -2.08 6.50 -12.40
CA VAL A 97 -2.46 6.39 -10.98
C VAL A 97 -1.34 6.95 -10.11
N ILE A 98 -0.10 6.68 -10.50
CA ILE A 98 1.10 7.24 -9.88
C ILE A 98 1.95 7.92 -10.92
N SER A 99 2.73 8.90 -10.51
CA SER A 99 3.72 9.57 -11.34
C SER A 99 5.13 9.23 -10.86
N VAL A 100 6.07 9.26 -11.78
CA VAL A 100 7.47 8.95 -11.51
C VAL A 100 8.27 10.22 -11.38
#